data_8008181fb4f82efa5dbbdc267e9b1fa4
#
_entry.id   8008181fb4f82efa5dbbdc267e9b1fa4
#
_cell.length_a   1.000
_cell.length_b   1.000
_cell.length_c   1.000
_cell.angle_alpha   90.00
_cell.angle_beta   90.00
_cell.angle_gamma   90.00
#
_symmetry.space_group_name_H-M   'P 1'
#
loop_
_entity.id
_entity.type
_entity.pdbx_description
1 polymer ?
#
loop_
_entity_poly.entity_id
_entity_poly.type
_entity_poly.pdbx_seq_one_letter_code
_entity_poly.pdbx_strand_id
1 'polypeptide(L)'
;MPGARELTLRVERGALFRRRWAASAASSARAAILRDPRRCALGTRPRWVSFLVIVLVIMNVVTAHPKYPNDPLALVLIELRHPRTEPPVPSAISILKEELARWTPILEQEEVRQVNLETGEHTAHSQKKLVARDRRTAITFRPDAMTLEVTDYPGWEEFRSIVHAMVTARQDVAPVDGCIRIGLRYINEIRASLAEPSGWAYWVAESLLGPGTQLADLKLTTTAQRHVIQCEGPEPGDSLTLRYAGARGAVIQSTPFLQRLKEPPAEGDFFLIDIDSAWSDPCKGIPALDAHLVDEVAERLHTPIGPLFESLITSELRTKVLQQPGQE
;
A
#
# COMPACT_ATOMS: atom_id res chain seq x y z
N MET A 1 26.36 9.52 32.45
CA MET A 1 25.98 9.48 31.04
C MET A 1 24.72 8.62 30.88
N PRO A 2 23.50 9.16 30.81
CA PRO A 2 22.25 8.40 30.66
C PRO A 2 21.56 8.72 29.29
N GLY A 3 22.26 8.56 28.20
CA GLY A 3 21.67 8.88 26.89
C GLY A 3 21.45 7.69 25.93
N ALA A 4 22.05 6.53 26.22
CA ALA A 4 22.05 5.42 25.26
C ALA A 4 20.86 4.43 25.39
N ARG A 5 20.18 4.39 26.54
CA ARG A 5 19.08 3.45 26.79
C ARG A 5 17.72 3.91 26.26
N GLU A 6 17.49 5.21 26.17
CA GLU A 6 16.21 5.75 25.68
C GLU A 6 16.06 5.68 24.15
N LEU A 7 17.16 5.82 23.40
CA LEU A 7 17.14 5.68 21.93
C LEU A 7 16.83 4.25 21.47
N THR A 8 17.31 3.24 22.21
CA THR A 8 17.07 1.82 21.88
C THR A 8 15.60 1.44 22.06
N LEU A 9 14.92 1.96 23.06
CA LEU A 9 13.49 1.68 23.30
C LEU A 9 12.55 2.36 22.27
N ARG A 10 12.92 3.52 21.74
CA ARG A 10 12.12 4.19 20.67
C ARG A 10 12.20 3.46 19.34
N VAL A 11 13.36 2.95 18.95
CA VAL A 11 13.55 2.16 17.73
C VAL A 11 12.79 0.84 17.80
N GLU A 12 12.74 0.18 18.97
CA GLU A 12 11.98 -1.07 19.13
C GLU A 12 10.47 -0.88 19.04
N ARG A 13 9.89 0.23 19.51
CA ARG A 13 8.44 0.48 19.41
C ARG A 13 7.99 0.74 17.98
N GLY A 14 8.77 1.44 17.19
CA GLY A 14 8.49 1.66 15.75
C GLY A 14 8.61 0.38 14.92
N ALA A 15 9.59 -0.46 15.25
CA ALA A 15 9.79 -1.76 14.60
C ALA A 15 8.69 -2.78 14.95
N LEU A 16 8.17 -2.77 16.18
CA LEU A 16 7.04 -3.61 16.60
C LEU A 16 5.73 -3.25 15.87
N PHE A 17 5.51 -1.99 15.57
CA PHE A 17 4.32 -1.56 14.82
C PHE A 17 4.36 -2.05 13.35
N ARG A 18 5.49 -1.92 12.67
CA ARG A 18 5.69 -2.48 11.31
C ARG A 18 5.55 -4.01 11.27
N ARG A 19 6.07 -4.71 12.30
CA ARG A 19 6.07 -6.18 12.35
C ARG A 19 4.67 -6.78 12.54
N ARG A 20 3.81 -6.18 13.36
CA ARG A 20 2.43 -6.65 13.53
C ARG A 20 1.58 -6.50 12.27
N TRP A 21 1.81 -5.46 11.47
CA TRP A 21 1.09 -5.24 10.22
C TRP A 21 1.59 -6.16 9.10
N ALA A 22 2.89 -6.38 8.99
CA ALA A 22 3.48 -7.30 8.02
C ALA A 22 3.10 -8.77 8.30
N ALA A 23 3.02 -9.17 9.58
CA ALA A 23 2.59 -10.51 9.96
C ALA A 23 1.11 -10.77 9.64
N SER A 24 0.22 -9.75 9.74
CA SER A 24 -1.18 -9.87 9.33
C SER A 24 -1.33 -10.08 7.82
N ALA A 25 -0.49 -9.43 7.00
CA ALA A 25 -0.49 -9.64 5.55
C ALA A 25 -0.01 -11.06 5.17
N ALA A 26 0.98 -11.59 5.88
CA ALA A 26 1.49 -12.95 5.66
C ALA A 26 0.47 -14.03 6.11
N SER A 27 -0.31 -13.79 7.16
CA SER A 27 -1.37 -14.69 7.62
C SER A 27 -2.53 -14.78 6.63
N SER A 28 -2.89 -13.66 5.99
CA SER A 28 -3.94 -13.61 4.96
C SER A 28 -3.57 -14.43 3.71
N ALA A 29 -2.30 -14.40 3.30
CA ALA A 29 -1.82 -15.20 2.17
C ALA A 29 -1.83 -16.71 2.46
N ARG A 30 -1.64 -17.14 3.72
CA ARG A 30 -1.73 -18.56 4.10
C ARG A 30 -3.18 -19.09 4.11
N ALA A 31 -4.16 -18.26 4.42
CA ALA A 31 -5.56 -18.66 4.39
C ALA A 31 -6.09 -18.89 2.97
N ALA A 32 -5.56 -18.22 1.97
CA ALA A 32 -5.93 -18.42 0.56
C ALA A 32 -5.41 -19.73 -0.04
N ILE A 33 -4.31 -20.30 0.49
CA ILE A 33 -3.68 -21.53 -0.02
C ILE A 33 -4.44 -22.81 0.41
N LEU A 34 -5.33 -22.74 1.41
CA LEU A 34 -6.08 -23.89 1.92
C LEU A 34 -7.50 -24.02 1.35
N ARG A 35 -7.88 -23.26 0.32
CA ARG A 35 -9.17 -23.48 -0.36
C ARG A 35 -9.08 -24.68 -1.31
N ASP A 36 -9.99 -25.62 -1.11
CA ASP A 36 -10.19 -26.88 -1.84
C ASP A 36 -10.15 -26.65 -3.36
N PRO A 37 -9.24 -27.28 -4.12
CA PRO A 37 -9.13 -27.16 -5.58
C PRO A 37 -10.35 -27.68 -6.36
N ARG A 38 -11.37 -28.22 -5.69
CA ARG A 38 -12.56 -28.78 -6.33
C ARG A 38 -13.67 -27.77 -6.66
N ARG A 39 -13.50 -26.48 -6.36
CA ARG A 39 -14.48 -25.42 -6.70
C ARG A 39 -14.27 -24.72 -8.03
N CYS A 40 -13.29 -25.10 -8.84
CA CYS A 40 -13.11 -24.61 -10.21
C CYS A 40 -14.00 -25.37 -11.23
N ALA A 41 -15.20 -25.83 -10.83
CA ALA A 41 -16.12 -26.51 -11.74
C ALA A 41 -17.05 -25.50 -12.44
N LEU A 42 -16.84 -25.37 -13.74
CA LEU A 42 -17.76 -24.98 -14.83
C LEU A 42 -19.18 -24.52 -14.39
N GLY A 43 -19.37 -23.24 -14.22
CA GLY A 43 -20.66 -22.59 -14.16
C GLY A 43 -21.17 -22.29 -15.55
N THR A 44 -22.21 -23.01 -15.98
CA THR A 44 -22.98 -22.78 -17.20
C THR A 44 -23.56 -21.36 -17.24
N ARG A 45 -23.28 -20.62 -18.30
CA ARG A 45 -23.83 -19.28 -18.56
C ARG A 45 -25.34 -19.32 -18.79
N PRO A 46 -26.18 -18.56 -18.08
CA PRO A 46 -27.53 -18.27 -18.53
C PRO A 46 -27.48 -17.18 -19.61
N ARG A 47 -28.12 -17.48 -20.75
CA ARG A 47 -28.41 -16.56 -21.83
C ARG A 47 -29.43 -15.51 -21.38
N TRP A 48 -28.98 -14.27 -21.11
CA TRP A 48 -29.84 -13.10 -21.12
C TRP A 48 -29.34 -12.15 -22.19
N VAL A 49 -30.02 -12.18 -23.32
CA VAL A 49 -29.84 -11.27 -24.45
C VAL A 49 -30.73 -10.05 -24.21
N SER A 50 -30.19 -8.86 -24.51
CA SER A 50 -30.92 -7.62 -24.77
C SER A 50 -31.38 -6.81 -23.55
N PHE A 51 -30.45 -6.02 -22.96
CA PHE A 51 -30.72 -4.66 -22.49
C PHE A 51 -29.37 -3.88 -22.40
N LEU A 52 -28.67 -3.79 -23.49
CA LEU A 52 -27.28 -3.29 -23.52
C LEU A 52 -27.14 -2.17 -24.56
N VAL A 53 -27.80 -1.04 -24.39
CA VAL A 53 -27.52 0.13 -25.26
C VAL A 53 -27.58 1.49 -24.53
N ILE A 54 -28.03 1.63 -23.29
CA ILE A 54 -28.19 2.95 -22.65
C ILE A 54 -27.22 3.22 -21.49
N VAL A 55 -26.41 2.26 -21.02
CA VAL A 55 -25.48 2.46 -19.89
C VAL A 55 -24.05 2.80 -20.35
N LEU A 56 -23.75 2.73 -21.63
CA LEU A 56 -22.37 2.81 -22.16
C LEU A 56 -21.88 4.23 -22.47
N VAL A 57 -22.60 5.29 -22.12
CA VAL A 57 -22.20 6.68 -22.41
C VAL A 57 -21.81 7.48 -21.16
N ILE A 58 -21.95 6.93 -19.95
CA ILE A 58 -21.64 7.68 -18.71
C ILE A 58 -20.35 7.19 -18.00
N MET A 59 -19.67 6.17 -18.46
CA MET A 59 -18.49 5.61 -17.78
C MET A 59 -17.14 5.98 -18.37
N ASN A 60 -17.02 7.07 -19.13
CA ASN A 60 -15.71 7.64 -19.51
C ASN A 60 -15.44 8.99 -18.83
N VAL A 61 -15.90 9.19 -17.60
CA VAL A 61 -15.24 10.14 -16.73
C VAL A 61 -14.13 9.35 -16.04
N VAL A 62 -12.93 9.37 -16.61
CA VAL A 62 -11.71 9.16 -15.85
C VAL A 62 -11.75 10.21 -14.75
N THR A 63 -12.28 9.84 -13.59
CA THR A 63 -12.20 10.67 -12.39
C THR A 63 -10.75 10.61 -11.96
N ALA A 64 -9.94 11.51 -12.55
CA ALA A 64 -8.64 11.81 -11.99
C ALA A 64 -8.88 12.07 -10.51
N HIS A 65 -8.24 11.29 -9.65
CA HIS A 65 -8.32 11.49 -8.21
C HIS A 65 -7.89 12.93 -7.93
N PRO A 66 -8.73 13.77 -7.31
CA PRO A 66 -8.34 15.16 -7.08
C PRO A 66 -7.08 15.16 -6.21
N LYS A 67 -5.98 15.73 -6.73
CA LYS A 67 -4.80 15.96 -5.90
C LYS A 67 -5.12 17.08 -4.93
N TYR A 68 -5.23 16.76 -3.66
CA TYR A 68 -5.51 17.74 -2.63
C TYR A 68 -4.24 18.55 -2.30
N PRO A 69 -4.33 19.89 -2.07
CA PRO A 69 -3.20 20.68 -1.59
C PRO A 69 -2.62 20.15 -0.27
N ASN A 70 -3.48 19.64 0.62
CA ASN A 70 -3.10 18.97 1.85
C ASN A 70 -3.46 17.49 1.77
N ASP A 71 -2.76 16.78 0.89
CA ASP A 71 -2.99 15.36 0.63
C ASP A 71 -2.67 14.53 1.88
N PRO A 72 -3.58 13.66 2.35
CA PRO A 72 -3.35 12.76 3.48
C PRO A 72 -2.51 11.54 3.10
N LEU A 73 -2.13 11.39 1.84
CA LEU A 73 -1.42 10.24 1.32
C LEU A 73 0.01 10.19 1.89
N ALA A 74 0.26 9.22 2.74
CA ALA A 74 1.55 9.05 3.41
C ALA A 74 2.51 8.15 2.63
N LEU A 75 1.96 7.17 1.88
CA LEU A 75 2.73 6.23 1.06
C LEU A 75 1.85 5.61 -0.03
N VAL A 76 2.38 5.54 -1.24
CA VAL A 76 1.91 4.64 -2.29
C VAL A 76 2.99 3.61 -2.55
N LEU A 77 2.59 2.36 -2.67
CA LEU A 77 3.53 1.31 -3.05
C LEU A 77 2.89 0.30 -4.02
N ILE A 78 3.73 -0.22 -4.91
CA ILE A 78 3.41 -1.43 -5.67
C ILE A 78 4.44 -2.50 -5.36
N GLU A 79 3.96 -3.73 -5.12
CA GLU A 79 4.78 -4.92 -4.93
C GLU A 79 4.44 -5.94 -6.02
N LEU A 80 5.46 -6.34 -6.78
CA LEU A 80 5.37 -7.37 -7.80
C LEU A 80 6.11 -8.60 -7.28
N ARG A 81 5.36 -9.67 -6.94
CA ARG A 81 5.95 -10.94 -6.48
C ARG A 81 6.19 -11.87 -7.64
N HIS A 82 7.34 -12.51 -7.61
CA HIS A 82 7.78 -13.48 -8.60
C HIS A 82 8.32 -14.77 -7.92
N PRO A 83 8.48 -15.89 -8.64
CA PRO A 83 9.19 -17.05 -8.13
C PRO A 83 10.56 -16.64 -7.57
N ARG A 84 10.96 -17.28 -6.48
CA ARG A 84 12.21 -16.94 -5.82
C ARG A 84 13.40 -17.19 -6.76
N THR A 85 14.21 -16.16 -6.93
CA THR A 85 15.45 -16.18 -7.72
C THR A 85 16.63 -15.73 -6.87
N GLU A 86 17.84 -15.93 -7.37
CA GLU A 86 19.00 -15.27 -6.77
C GLU A 86 18.89 -13.74 -6.89
N PRO A 87 19.35 -13.00 -5.89
CA PRO A 87 19.40 -11.54 -5.98
C PRO A 87 20.22 -11.09 -7.20
N PRO A 88 19.88 -9.96 -7.82
CA PRO A 88 20.69 -9.43 -8.91
C PRO A 88 22.14 -9.22 -8.49
N VAL A 89 23.07 -9.71 -9.28
CA VAL A 89 24.53 -9.55 -9.05
C VAL A 89 24.94 -8.08 -9.08
N PRO A 90 26.07 -7.70 -8.49
CA PRO A 90 26.48 -6.28 -8.41
C PRO A 90 26.55 -5.55 -9.76
N SER A 91 26.98 -6.23 -10.84
CA SER A 91 26.99 -5.68 -12.20
C SER A 91 25.58 -5.39 -12.71
N ALA A 92 24.62 -6.30 -12.48
CA ALA A 92 23.22 -6.11 -12.83
C ALA A 92 22.62 -4.93 -12.04
N ILE A 93 22.90 -4.82 -10.75
CA ILE A 93 22.47 -3.66 -9.94
C ILE A 93 23.01 -2.33 -10.49
N SER A 94 24.23 -2.31 -10.99
CA SER A 94 24.81 -1.08 -11.59
C SER A 94 24.05 -0.68 -12.85
N ILE A 95 23.69 -1.63 -13.71
CA ILE A 95 22.89 -1.37 -14.91
C ILE A 95 21.47 -0.92 -14.53
N LEU A 96 20.82 -1.63 -13.60
CA LEU A 96 19.49 -1.23 -13.10
C LEU A 96 19.49 0.20 -12.53
N LYS A 97 20.55 0.59 -11.85
CA LYS A 97 20.73 1.96 -11.37
C LYS A 97 20.84 2.97 -12.52
N GLU A 98 21.56 2.64 -13.58
CA GLU A 98 21.70 3.50 -14.76
C GLU A 98 20.36 3.68 -15.49
N GLU A 99 19.63 2.59 -15.75
CA GLU A 99 18.33 2.60 -16.40
C GLU A 99 17.27 3.40 -15.60
N LEU A 100 17.32 3.31 -14.27
CA LEU A 100 16.37 3.96 -13.37
C LEU A 100 16.87 5.30 -12.79
N ALA A 101 18.04 5.80 -13.28
CA ALA A 101 18.71 6.99 -12.75
C ALA A 101 17.86 8.27 -12.84
N ARG A 102 16.92 8.35 -13.77
CA ARG A 102 15.97 9.47 -13.89
C ARG A 102 15.20 9.67 -12.57
N TRP A 103 14.81 8.60 -11.90
CA TRP A 103 13.98 8.63 -10.68
C TRP A 103 14.77 8.30 -9.42
N THR A 104 15.64 7.28 -9.49
CA THR A 104 16.32 6.72 -8.31
C THR A 104 17.84 6.56 -8.54
N PRO A 105 18.60 7.67 -8.67
CA PRO A 105 20.01 7.64 -9.05
C PRO A 105 20.98 7.15 -7.95
N ILE A 106 20.50 6.99 -6.70
CA ILE A 106 21.36 6.67 -5.56
C ILE A 106 21.19 5.21 -5.19
N LEU A 107 22.30 4.46 -5.15
CA LEU A 107 22.32 3.09 -4.65
C LEU A 107 22.65 3.10 -3.15
N GLU A 108 21.78 2.55 -2.36
CA GLU A 108 21.91 2.38 -0.90
C GLU A 108 21.86 0.90 -0.51
N GLN A 109 22.31 0.60 0.70
CA GLN A 109 22.26 -0.74 1.26
C GLN A 109 21.52 -0.68 2.59
N GLU A 110 20.45 -1.46 2.71
CA GLU A 110 19.66 -1.59 3.93
C GLU A 110 19.92 -2.94 4.59
N GLU A 111 20.19 -2.93 5.89
CA GLU A 111 20.20 -4.15 6.70
C GLU A 111 18.79 -4.45 7.22
N VAL A 112 18.22 -5.54 6.76
CA VAL A 112 16.92 -6.02 7.21
C VAL A 112 17.11 -7.11 8.24
N ARG A 113 16.59 -6.89 9.44
CA ARG A 113 16.56 -7.89 10.51
C ARG A 113 15.15 -8.45 10.62
N GLN A 114 15.04 -9.75 10.45
CA GLN A 114 13.79 -10.48 10.64
C GLN A 114 13.90 -11.31 11.92
N VAL A 115 12.83 -11.32 12.70
CA VAL A 115 12.68 -12.18 13.87
C VAL A 115 11.57 -13.16 13.57
N ASN A 116 11.86 -14.43 13.59
CA ASN A 116 10.84 -15.45 13.58
C ASN A 116 10.19 -15.48 14.97
N LEU A 117 8.92 -15.09 15.05
CA LEU A 117 8.20 -15.00 16.33
C LEU A 117 7.88 -16.37 16.94
N GLU A 118 7.91 -17.45 16.15
CA GLU A 118 7.65 -18.81 16.61
C GLU A 118 8.93 -19.45 17.17
N THR A 119 10.07 -19.22 16.51
CA THR A 119 11.36 -19.84 16.90
C THR A 119 12.27 -18.90 17.67
N GLY A 120 11.98 -17.59 17.69
CA GLY A 120 12.85 -16.57 18.24
C GLY A 120 14.13 -16.31 17.43
N GLU A 121 14.28 -16.95 16.28
CA GLU A 121 15.47 -16.79 15.44
C GLU A 121 15.53 -15.40 14.82
N HIS A 122 16.73 -14.83 14.85
CA HIS A 122 17.05 -13.57 14.21
C HIS A 122 17.84 -13.82 12.93
N THR A 123 17.28 -13.42 11.79
CA THR A 123 18.02 -13.41 10.53
C THR A 123 18.28 -11.96 10.12
N ALA A 124 19.52 -11.67 9.73
CA ALA A 124 19.89 -10.39 9.13
C ALA A 124 20.32 -10.62 7.69
N HIS A 125 19.77 -9.86 6.78
CA HIS A 125 20.20 -9.85 5.39
C HIS A 125 20.30 -8.43 4.88
N SER A 126 21.21 -8.21 3.97
CA SER A 126 21.39 -6.93 3.30
C SER A 126 20.60 -6.94 2.00
N GLN A 127 19.86 -5.84 1.74
CA GLN A 127 19.20 -5.62 0.46
C GLN A 127 19.63 -4.30 -0.16
N LYS A 128 19.70 -4.29 -1.49
CA LYS A 128 20.01 -3.07 -2.25
C LYS A 128 18.73 -2.29 -2.52
N LYS A 129 18.82 -0.96 -2.37
CA LYS A 129 17.76 -0.01 -2.70
C LYS A 129 18.28 1.04 -3.65
N LEU A 130 17.52 1.34 -4.67
CA LEU A 130 17.71 2.54 -5.49
C LEU A 130 16.79 3.63 -4.93
N VAL A 131 17.33 4.78 -4.59
CA VAL A 131 16.59 5.87 -3.96
C VAL A 131 16.71 7.17 -4.72
N ALA A 132 15.65 7.99 -4.69
CA ALA A 132 15.64 9.33 -5.23
C ALA A 132 16.55 10.26 -4.42
N ARG A 133 16.97 11.39 -5.01
CA ARG A 133 17.83 12.40 -4.33
C ARG A 133 17.14 13.02 -3.12
N ASP A 134 15.83 13.21 -3.19
CA ASP A 134 14.97 13.73 -2.10
C ASP A 134 14.50 12.64 -1.13
N ARG A 135 14.88 11.37 -1.38
CA ARG A 135 14.51 10.20 -0.58
C ARG A 135 13.01 9.97 -0.46
N ARG A 136 12.22 10.40 -1.46
CA ARG A 136 10.77 10.21 -1.48
C ARG A 136 10.32 9.07 -2.39
N THR A 137 11.24 8.51 -3.15
CA THR A 137 11.00 7.36 -4.01
C THR A 137 12.10 6.32 -3.77
N ALA A 138 11.70 5.06 -3.60
CA ALA A 138 12.63 3.95 -3.42
C ALA A 138 12.18 2.73 -4.22
N ILE A 139 13.14 2.09 -4.90
CA ILE A 139 12.96 0.82 -5.60
C ILE A 139 13.81 -0.24 -4.92
N THR A 140 13.21 -1.40 -4.62
CA THR A 140 13.90 -2.51 -3.97
C THR A 140 13.74 -3.77 -4.80
N PHE A 141 14.85 -4.47 -5.07
CA PHE A 141 14.85 -5.78 -5.72
C PHE A 141 15.19 -6.86 -4.70
N ARG A 142 14.20 -7.67 -4.35
CA ARG A 142 14.33 -8.81 -3.43
C ARG A 142 14.39 -10.13 -4.20
N PRO A 143 14.82 -11.23 -3.56
CA PRO A 143 14.81 -12.55 -4.20
C PRO A 143 13.44 -13.04 -4.69
N ASP A 144 12.35 -12.52 -4.14
CA ASP A 144 10.98 -12.97 -4.37
C ASP A 144 10.02 -11.84 -4.76
N ALA A 145 10.51 -10.60 -4.86
CA ALA A 145 9.69 -9.45 -5.22
C ALA A 145 10.52 -8.25 -5.68
N MET A 146 9.88 -7.37 -6.42
CA MET A 146 10.32 -5.98 -6.62
C MET A 146 9.26 -5.03 -6.08
N THR A 147 9.69 -3.91 -5.51
CA THR A 147 8.80 -2.95 -4.85
C THR A 147 9.20 -1.54 -5.24
N LEU A 148 8.23 -0.73 -5.62
CA LEU A 148 8.34 0.73 -5.72
C LEU A 148 7.56 1.35 -4.56
N GLU A 149 8.19 2.23 -3.80
CA GLU A 149 7.62 2.97 -2.67
C GLU A 149 7.75 4.48 -2.94
N VAL A 150 6.67 5.24 -2.77
CA VAL A 150 6.64 6.70 -3.01
C VAL A 150 5.88 7.41 -1.89
N THR A 151 6.51 8.41 -1.27
CA THR A 151 5.90 9.23 -0.20
C THR A 151 5.49 10.62 -0.68
N ASP A 152 5.94 11.05 -1.85
CA ASP A 152 5.46 12.23 -2.58
C ASP A 152 4.86 11.73 -3.90
N TYR A 153 3.58 11.41 -3.88
CA TYR A 153 2.92 10.76 -5.00
C TYR A 153 2.79 11.70 -6.21
N PRO A 154 3.43 11.37 -7.34
CA PRO A 154 3.46 12.25 -8.50
C PRO A 154 2.17 12.22 -9.33
N GLY A 155 1.21 11.37 -8.99
CA GLY A 155 0.04 11.03 -9.77
C GLY A 155 0.19 9.68 -10.49
N TRP A 156 -0.94 9.14 -10.96
CA TRP A 156 -1.00 7.77 -11.49
C TRP A 156 -0.11 7.56 -12.72
N GLU A 157 -0.16 8.47 -13.67
CA GLU A 157 0.59 8.34 -14.93
C GLU A 157 2.11 8.29 -14.72
N GLU A 158 2.66 9.17 -13.90
CA GLU A 158 4.11 9.16 -13.61
C GLU A 158 4.47 7.95 -12.73
N PHE A 159 3.64 7.59 -11.73
CA PHE A 159 3.86 6.40 -10.93
C PHE A 159 3.90 5.14 -11.80
N ARG A 160 2.95 4.98 -12.71
CA ARG A 160 2.88 3.89 -13.68
C ARG A 160 4.09 3.86 -14.61
N SER A 161 4.57 5.05 -15.05
CA SER A 161 5.80 5.15 -15.86
C SER A 161 7.02 4.61 -15.12
N ILE A 162 7.14 4.86 -13.82
CA ILE A 162 8.23 4.32 -12.98
C ILE A 162 8.10 2.80 -12.88
N VAL A 163 6.88 2.30 -12.65
CA VAL A 163 6.61 0.84 -12.57
C VAL A 163 6.99 0.14 -13.89
N HIS A 164 6.56 0.70 -15.01
CA HIS A 164 6.89 0.18 -16.34
C HIS A 164 8.40 0.10 -16.56
N ALA A 165 9.12 1.19 -16.29
CA ALA A 165 10.58 1.23 -16.40
C ALA A 165 11.26 0.22 -15.46
N MET A 166 10.78 0.09 -14.21
CA MET A 166 11.30 -0.87 -13.23
C MET A 166 11.17 -2.32 -13.73
N VAL A 167 10.01 -2.68 -14.29
CA VAL A 167 9.76 -4.03 -14.81
C VAL A 167 10.61 -4.29 -16.04
N THR A 168 10.65 -3.36 -16.99
CA THR A 168 11.43 -3.49 -18.22
C THR A 168 12.91 -3.65 -17.90
N ALA A 169 13.48 -2.74 -17.12
CA ALA A 169 14.89 -2.82 -16.72
C ALA A 169 15.21 -4.13 -15.99
N ARG A 170 14.31 -4.61 -15.11
CA ARG A 170 14.51 -5.86 -14.39
C ARG A 170 14.52 -7.07 -15.31
N GLN A 171 13.62 -7.12 -16.29
CA GLN A 171 13.55 -8.21 -17.25
C GLN A 171 14.71 -8.20 -18.24
N ASP A 172 15.17 -7.03 -18.67
CA ASP A 172 16.31 -6.92 -19.59
C ASP A 172 17.64 -7.29 -18.94
N VAL A 173 17.82 -6.93 -17.66
CA VAL A 173 19.12 -7.05 -16.96
C VAL A 173 19.26 -8.35 -16.16
N ALA A 174 18.19 -8.76 -15.50
CA ALA A 174 18.18 -9.93 -14.62
C ALA A 174 16.75 -10.51 -14.57
N PRO A 175 16.30 -11.23 -15.62
CA PRO A 175 14.92 -11.66 -15.79
C PRO A 175 14.43 -12.56 -14.65
N VAL A 176 13.13 -12.55 -14.42
CA VAL A 176 12.44 -13.44 -13.48
C VAL A 176 11.39 -14.27 -14.20
N ASP A 177 11.11 -15.47 -13.71
CA ASP A 177 10.36 -16.51 -14.43
C ASP A 177 8.84 -16.24 -14.52
N GLY A 178 8.32 -15.27 -13.81
CA GLY A 178 6.89 -14.95 -13.90
C GLY A 178 6.36 -14.09 -12.76
N CYS A 179 5.05 -13.84 -12.79
CA CYS A 179 4.34 -12.99 -11.82
C CYS A 179 3.38 -13.82 -10.96
N ILE A 180 3.60 -13.84 -9.64
CA ILE A 180 2.75 -14.54 -8.67
C ILE A 180 1.66 -13.62 -8.14
N ARG A 181 2.00 -12.34 -7.89
CA ARG A 181 1.09 -11.34 -7.31
C ARG A 181 1.51 -9.94 -7.73
N ILE A 182 0.53 -9.12 -7.98
CA ILE A 182 0.67 -7.66 -8.08
C ILE A 182 -0.17 -7.06 -6.96
N GLY A 183 0.42 -6.21 -6.11
CA GLY A 183 -0.29 -5.52 -5.04
C GLY A 183 -0.02 -4.02 -5.10
N LEU A 184 -1.08 -3.22 -5.17
CA LEU A 184 -1.05 -1.77 -5.19
C LEU A 184 -1.72 -1.24 -3.92
N ARG A 185 -1.02 -0.42 -3.14
CA ARG A 185 -1.47 0.01 -1.82
C ARG A 185 -1.31 1.50 -1.63
N TYR A 186 -2.37 2.13 -1.13
CA TYR A 186 -2.45 3.54 -0.78
C TYR A 186 -2.70 3.68 0.71
N ILE A 187 -1.79 4.34 1.42
CA ILE A 187 -1.86 4.54 2.86
C ILE A 187 -2.11 6.02 3.15
N ASN A 188 -3.31 6.34 3.60
CA ASN A 188 -3.71 7.69 3.95
C ASN A 188 -3.67 7.86 5.47
N GLU A 189 -3.04 8.93 5.93
CA GLU A 189 -2.95 9.34 7.33
C GLU A 189 -3.65 10.68 7.48
N ILE A 190 -4.96 10.64 7.77
CA ILE A 190 -5.79 11.82 7.93
C ILE A 190 -5.49 12.45 9.29
N ARG A 191 -5.12 13.72 9.29
CA ARG A 191 -4.94 14.53 10.49
C ARG A 191 -5.91 15.68 10.49
N ALA A 192 -6.73 15.73 11.54
CA ALA A 192 -7.74 16.76 11.72
C ALA A 192 -7.91 17.07 13.20
N SER A 193 -8.45 18.24 13.51
CA SER A 193 -8.75 18.61 14.89
C SER A 193 -9.90 17.78 15.44
N LEU A 194 -9.73 17.15 16.58
CA LEU A 194 -10.78 16.45 17.32
C LEU A 194 -11.51 17.34 18.33
N ALA A 195 -11.32 18.66 18.25
CA ALA A 195 -12.07 19.63 19.08
C ALA A 195 -13.57 19.68 18.75
N GLU A 196 -13.97 19.19 17.57
CA GLU A 196 -15.37 19.05 17.20
C GLU A 196 -16.07 18.02 18.09
N PRO A 197 -17.31 18.29 18.56
CA PRO A 197 -18.02 17.40 19.50
C PRO A 197 -18.20 15.97 19.00
N SER A 198 -18.28 15.77 17.68
CA SER A 198 -18.44 14.47 17.03
C SER A 198 -17.14 13.71 16.81
N GLY A 199 -15.96 14.30 17.13
CA GLY A 199 -14.67 13.66 16.93
C GLY A 199 -14.44 13.23 15.50
N TRP A 200 -14.07 11.96 15.29
CA TRP A 200 -13.84 11.42 13.92
C TRP A 200 -15.10 11.37 13.05
N ALA A 201 -16.31 11.34 13.64
CA ALA A 201 -17.57 11.36 12.89
C ALA A 201 -17.75 12.63 12.05
N TYR A 202 -17.04 13.69 12.37
CA TYR A 202 -17.05 14.93 11.58
C TYR A 202 -16.21 14.80 10.30
N TRP A 203 -15.23 13.92 10.28
CA TRP A 203 -14.20 13.85 9.24
C TRP A 203 -14.29 12.63 8.32
N VAL A 204 -14.79 11.51 8.85
CA VAL A 204 -14.88 10.26 8.08
C VAL A 204 -16.30 9.73 8.07
N ALA A 205 -16.61 8.89 7.10
CA ALA A 205 -17.92 8.27 6.97
C ALA A 205 -18.31 7.47 8.22
N GLU A 206 -19.58 7.52 8.61
CA GLU A 206 -20.10 6.84 9.79
C GLU A 206 -19.82 5.33 9.78
N SER A 207 -19.82 4.73 8.59
CA SER A 207 -19.49 3.30 8.40
C SER A 207 -18.10 2.89 8.91
N LEU A 208 -17.19 3.85 9.13
CA LEU A 208 -15.85 3.61 9.64
C LEU A 208 -15.74 3.71 11.16
N LEU A 209 -16.78 4.14 11.86
CA LEU A 209 -16.70 4.47 13.29
C LEU A 209 -16.99 3.30 14.23
N GLY A 210 -17.57 2.22 13.71
CA GLY A 210 -17.95 1.06 14.54
C GLY A 210 -18.92 1.42 15.67
N PRO A 211 -18.94 0.68 16.80
CA PRO A 211 -19.89 0.86 17.88
C PRO A 211 -19.49 1.97 18.88
N GLY A 212 -18.78 3.01 18.43
CA GLY A 212 -18.25 4.06 19.33
C GLY A 212 -19.33 4.77 20.15
N THR A 213 -20.48 5.06 19.54
CA THR A 213 -21.61 5.71 20.23
C THR A 213 -22.18 4.82 21.33
N GLN A 214 -22.40 3.53 21.04
CA GLN A 214 -22.91 2.57 22.01
C GLN A 214 -21.95 2.38 23.19
N LEU A 215 -20.64 2.41 22.93
CA LEU A 215 -19.63 2.34 24.00
C LEU A 215 -19.64 3.58 24.86
N ALA A 216 -19.80 4.77 24.26
CA ALA A 216 -19.90 6.03 24.99
C ALA A 216 -21.13 6.09 25.92
N ASP A 217 -22.27 5.56 25.47
CA ASP A 217 -23.48 5.44 26.30
C ASP A 217 -23.26 4.60 27.56
N LEU A 218 -22.36 3.61 27.47
CA LEU A 218 -21.93 2.80 28.60
C LEU A 218 -20.79 3.42 29.41
N LYS A 219 -20.42 4.70 29.14
CA LYS A 219 -19.30 5.42 29.76
C LYS A 219 -17.94 4.74 29.52
N LEU A 220 -17.80 4.02 28.43
CA LEU A 220 -16.55 3.42 27.99
C LEU A 220 -15.86 4.36 27.00
N THR A 221 -14.56 4.59 27.20
CA THR A 221 -13.75 5.41 26.31
C THR A 221 -12.97 4.51 25.36
N THR A 222 -13.17 4.67 24.05
CA THR A 222 -12.39 3.94 23.04
C THR A 222 -10.97 4.49 23.01
N THR A 223 -9.98 3.65 23.32
CA THR A 223 -8.56 4.01 23.27
C THR A 223 -7.88 3.62 21.96
N ALA A 224 -8.42 2.64 21.24
CA ALA A 224 -7.96 2.24 19.92
C ALA A 224 -9.09 1.51 19.17
N GLN A 225 -9.16 1.77 17.88
CA GLN A 225 -10.11 1.13 16.97
C GLN A 225 -9.33 0.65 15.74
N ARG A 226 -9.53 -0.62 15.34
CA ARG A 226 -8.88 -1.19 14.15
C ARG A 226 -9.84 -2.14 13.45
N HIS A 227 -10.00 -1.96 12.15
CA HIS A 227 -10.87 -2.79 11.32
C HIS A 227 -10.13 -3.24 10.07
N VAL A 228 -10.50 -4.43 9.59
CA VAL A 228 -10.00 -5.00 8.33
C VAL A 228 -11.20 -5.59 7.59
N ILE A 229 -11.42 -5.14 6.38
CA ILE A 229 -12.43 -5.67 5.46
C ILE A 229 -11.68 -6.24 4.26
N GLN A 230 -12.00 -7.48 3.89
CA GLN A 230 -11.45 -8.15 2.72
C GLN A 230 -12.57 -8.43 1.71
N CYS A 231 -12.34 -8.04 0.46
CA CYS A 231 -13.28 -8.21 -0.64
C CYS A 231 -12.60 -9.00 -1.76
N GLU A 232 -13.37 -9.79 -2.47
CA GLU A 232 -13.00 -10.32 -3.79
C GLU A 232 -13.34 -9.25 -4.83
N GLY A 233 -12.46 -9.05 -5.81
CA GLY A 233 -12.68 -8.09 -6.89
C GLY A 233 -13.55 -8.67 -8.01
N PRO A 234 -13.87 -7.88 -9.04
CA PRO A 234 -14.72 -8.30 -10.14
C PRO A 234 -14.08 -9.34 -11.06
N GLU A 235 -12.75 -9.30 -11.20
CA GLU A 235 -12.01 -10.25 -12.02
C GLU A 235 -11.41 -11.38 -11.16
N PRO A 236 -11.27 -12.58 -11.72
CA PRO A 236 -10.66 -13.70 -11.02
C PRO A 236 -9.25 -13.37 -10.51
N GLY A 237 -9.03 -13.58 -9.23
CA GLY A 237 -7.76 -13.30 -8.57
C GLY A 237 -7.64 -11.89 -8.00
N ASP A 238 -8.51 -10.95 -8.37
CA ASP A 238 -8.54 -9.63 -7.77
C ASP A 238 -9.08 -9.66 -6.35
N SER A 239 -8.50 -8.86 -5.50
CA SER A 239 -8.92 -8.67 -4.11
C SER A 239 -8.63 -7.24 -3.65
N LEU A 240 -9.40 -6.77 -2.69
CA LEU A 240 -9.17 -5.50 -2.04
C LEU A 240 -9.25 -5.68 -0.52
N THR A 241 -8.26 -5.17 0.19
CA THR A 241 -8.25 -5.11 1.65
C THR A 241 -8.30 -3.66 2.09
N LEU A 242 -9.39 -3.26 2.72
CA LEU A 242 -9.51 -1.97 3.40
C LEU A 242 -9.15 -2.14 4.87
N ARG A 243 -8.16 -1.40 5.35
CA ARG A 243 -7.82 -1.30 6.77
C ARG A 243 -8.04 0.12 7.22
N TYR A 244 -8.72 0.30 8.35
CA TYR A 244 -8.90 1.62 8.93
C TYR A 244 -8.79 1.59 10.45
N ALA A 245 -8.31 2.70 11.01
CA ALA A 245 -8.03 2.79 12.43
C ALA A 245 -7.98 4.24 12.89
N GLY A 246 -8.60 4.54 14.02
CA GLY A 246 -8.23 5.70 14.83
C GLY A 246 -7.05 5.35 15.73
N ALA A 247 -5.97 6.15 15.70
CA ALA A 247 -4.76 5.89 16.46
C ALA A 247 -3.98 7.17 16.80
N ARG A 248 -2.90 7.04 17.59
CA ARG A 248 -1.96 8.12 17.90
C ARG A 248 -0.56 7.82 17.39
N GLY A 249 0.21 8.84 17.08
CA GLY A 249 1.57 8.74 16.55
C GLY A 249 1.61 8.92 15.04
N ALA A 250 2.30 8.05 14.30
CA ALA A 250 2.42 8.09 12.86
C ALA A 250 2.25 6.69 12.26
N VAL A 251 1.57 6.59 11.12
CA VAL A 251 1.39 5.31 10.42
C VAL A 251 2.69 4.84 9.77
N ILE A 252 3.48 5.78 9.26
CA ILE A 252 4.79 5.55 8.65
C ILE A 252 5.76 6.55 9.25
N GLN A 253 6.95 6.09 9.57
CA GLN A 253 8.06 6.93 10.00
C GLN A 253 9.08 7.06 8.88
N SER A 254 9.67 8.23 8.73
CA SER A 254 10.81 8.45 7.86
C SER A 254 11.97 7.52 8.22
N THR A 255 12.65 7.03 7.19
CA THR A 255 13.85 6.20 7.30
C THR A 255 15.00 6.89 6.55
N PRO A 256 16.25 6.47 6.73
CA PRO A 256 17.34 6.97 5.92
C PRO A 256 17.15 6.78 4.40
N PHE A 257 16.31 5.82 4.00
CA PHE A 257 16.10 5.43 2.61
C PHE A 257 14.81 5.98 2.01
N LEU A 258 13.81 6.29 2.84
CA LEU A 258 12.52 6.80 2.40
C LEU A 258 11.99 7.79 3.44
N GLN A 259 11.92 9.06 3.07
CA GLN A 259 11.46 10.16 3.91
C GLN A 259 10.03 10.56 3.55
N ARG A 260 9.25 10.93 4.54
CA ARG A 260 7.92 11.49 4.30
C ARG A 260 7.99 12.88 3.69
N LEU A 261 6.98 13.22 2.88
CA LEU A 261 6.80 14.59 2.37
C LEU A 261 6.58 15.57 3.53
N LYS A 262 5.76 15.16 4.51
CA LYS A 262 5.50 15.92 5.74
C LYS A 262 5.75 15.02 6.93
N GLU A 263 6.62 15.45 7.84
CA GLU A 263 6.84 14.74 9.09
C GLU A 263 5.62 14.93 10.01
N PRO A 264 5.02 13.83 10.49
CA PRO A 264 3.90 13.93 11.40
C PRO A 264 4.38 14.40 12.78
N PRO A 265 3.50 15.05 13.59
CA PRO A 265 3.81 15.31 14.99
C PRO A 265 4.18 14.00 15.71
N ALA A 266 5.14 14.08 16.63
CA ALA A 266 5.59 12.92 17.39
C ALA A 266 4.46 12.24 18.20
N GLU A 267 3.54 13.07 18.69
CA GLU A 267 2.30 12.66 19.34
C GLU A 267 1.13 13.41 18.70
N GLY A 268 0.11 12.71 18.31
CA GLY A 268 -1.07 13.30 17.69
C GLY A 268 -2.01 12.22 17.21
N ASP A 269 -3.29 12.54 17.21
CA ASP A 269 -4.30 11.63 16.69
C ASP A 269 -4.32 11.65 15.18
N PHE A 270 -4.58 10.49 14.58
CA PHE A 270 -4.80 10.34 13.14
C PHE A 270 -5.83 9.27 12.86
N PHE A 271 -6.46 9.37 11.69
CA PHE A 271 -7.27 8.30 11.15
C PHE A 271 -6.59 7.69 9.94
N LEU A 272 -6.38 6.38 10.00
CA LEU A 272 -5.81 5.59 8.92
C LEU A 272 -6.92 5.14 7.97
N ILE A 273 -6.70 5.35 6.67
CA ILE A 273 -7.42 4.65 5.60
C ILE A 273 -6.35 4.03 4.69
N ASP A 274 -6.25 2.70 4.73
CA ASP A 274 -5.24 1.92 4.03
C ASP A 274 -5.96 0.97 3.06
N ILE A 275 -5.80 1.24 1.77
CA ILE A 275 -6.44 0.51 0.68
C ILE A 275 -5.36 -0.29 -0.05
N ASP A 276 -5.45 -1.62 0.01
CA ASP A 276 -4.51 -2.58 -0.59
C ASP A 276 -5.29 -3.41 -1.61
N SER A 277 -5.15 -3.06 -2.88
CA SER A 277 -5.74 -3.76 -4.02
C SER A 277 -4.69 -4.72 -4.59
N ALA A 278 -5.07 -5.97 -4.84
CA ALA A 278 -4.11 -6.98 -5.28
C ALA A 278 -4.73 -7.96 -6.26
N TRP A 279 -3.88 -8.49 -7.14
CA TRP A 279 -4.18 -9.59 -8.02
C TRP A 279 -3.22 -10.75 -7.77
N SER A 280 -3.78 -11.97 -7.76
CA SER A 280 -3.03 -13.22 -7.83
C SER A 280 -3.96 -14.29 -8.39
N ASP A 281 -3.52 -15.04 -9.40
CA ASP A 281 -4.36 -16.08 -10.01
C ASP A 281 -3.73 -17.47 -9.88
N PRO A 282 -3.91 -18.13 -8.74
CA PRO A 282 -3.35 -19.45 -8.50
C PRO A 282 -3.97 -20.55 -9.39
N CYS A 283 -5.12 -20.28 -10.00
CA CYS A 283 -5.83 -21.28 -10.82
C CYS A 283 -5.32 -21.34 -12.27
N LYS A 284 -4.73 -20.26 -12.77
CA LYS A 284 -4.23 -20.17 -14.16
C LYS A 284 -2.72 -20.42 -14.29
N GLY A 285 -2.05 -20.70 -13.18
CA GLY A 285 -0.59 -20.83 -13.13
C GLY A 285 0.12 -19.49 -12.98
N ILE A 286 1.41 -19.45 -13.28
CA ILE A 286 2.26 -18.26 -13.13
C ILE A 286 2.49 -17.69 -14.54
N PRO A 287 1.85 -16.57 -14.91
CA PRO A 287 2.11 -15.91 -16.19
C PRO A 287 3.52 -15.32 -16.22
N ALA A 288 4.04 -15.08 -17.43
CA ALA A 288 5.28 -14.32 -17.59
C ALA A 288 5.13 -12.93 -16.95
N LEU A 289 6.18 -12.45 -16.28
CA LEU A 289 6.22 -11.09 -15.80
C LEU A 289 6.72 -10.20 -16.94
N ASP A 290 5.86 -9.36 -17.46
CA ASP A 290 6.21 -8.33 -18.42
C ASP A 290 5.49 -7.00 -18.12
N ALA A 291 5.93 -5.93 -18.76
CA ALA A 291 5.39 -4.60 -18.49
C ALA A 291 3.92 -4.46 -18.91
N HIS A 292 3.48 -5.19 -19.96
CA HIS A 292 2.09 -5.14 -20.43
C HIS A 292 1.14 -5.77 -19.39
N LEU A 293 1.46 -6.96 -18.89
CA LEU A 293 0.69 -7.60 -17.81
C LEU A 293 0.60 -6.68 -16.59
N VAL A 294 1.72 -6.08 -16.19
CA VAL A 294 1.76 -5.22 -15.01
C VAL A 294 0.93 -3.95 -15.23
N ASP A 295 1.04 -3.32 -16.39
CA ASP A 295 0.26 -2.13 -16.75
C ASP A 295 -1.24 -2.40 -16.74
N GLU A 296 -1.68 -3.51 -17.37
CA GLU A 296 -3.09 -3.89 -17.40
C GLU A 296 -3.66 -4.17 -16.02
N VAL A 297 -2.94 -4.97 -15.23
CA VAL A 297 -3.38 -5.34 -13.88
C VAL A 297 -3.33 -4.13 -12.94
N ALA A 298 -2.26 -3.34 -12.96
CA ALA A 298 -2.13 -2.17 -12.10
C ALA A 298 -3.21 -1.12 -12.37
N GLU A 299 -3.58 -0.87 -13.64
CA GLU A 299 -4.68 0.03 -14.01
C GLU A 299 -6.01 -0.45 -13.41
N ARG A 300 -6.29 -1.74 -13.54
CA ARG A 300 -7.50 -2.36 -12.98
C ARG A 300 -7.54 -2.27 -11.46
N LEU A 301 -6.40 -2.52 -10.79
CA LEU A 301 -6.27 -2.42 -9.34
C LEU A 301 -6.38 -0.98 -8.83
N HIS A 302 -5.93 0.00 -9.61
CA HIS A 302 -5.99 1.42 -9.29
C HIS A 302 -7.42 1.98 -9.36
N THR A 303 -8.19 1.54 -10.33
CA THR A 303 -9.54 2.07 -10.64
C THR A 303 -10.46 2.23 -9.41
N PRO A 304 -10.61 1.27 -8.48
CA PRO A 304 -11.52 1.41 -7.34
C PRO A 304 -10.97 2.27 -6.19
N ILE A 305 -9.66 2.55 -6.15
CA ILE A 305 -9.00 3.15 -4.96
C ILE A 305 -9.50 4.57 -4.70
N GLY A 306 -9.47 5.42 -5.73
CA GLY A 306 -9.91 6.80 -5.62
C GLY A 306 -11.38 6.94 -5.23
N PRO A 307 -12.32 6.35 -5.98
CA PRO A 307 -13.74 6.38 -5.62
C PRO A 307 -14.02 5.83 -4.22
N LEU A 308 -13.32 4.76 -3.80
CA LEU A 308 -13.46 4.23 -2.46
C LEU A 308 -13.00 5.24 -1.41
N PHE A 309 -11.80 5.82 -1.55
CA PHE A 309 -11.32 6.84 -0.62
C PHE A 309 -12.30 8.00 -0.50
N GLU A 310 -12.79 8.54 -1.62
CA GLU A 310 -13.75 9.63 -1.65
C GLU A 310 -15.08 9.30 -0.95
N SER A 311 -15.52 8.05 -1.02
CA SER A 311 -16.74 7.60 -0.33
C SER A 311 -16.58 7.46 1.18
N LEU A 312 -15.34 7.35 1.67
CA LEU A 312 -15.02 7.13 3.08
C LEU A 312 -14.73 8.42 3.86
N ILE A 313 -14.68 9.58 3.18
CA ILE A 313 -14.44 10.88 3.80
C ILE A 313 -15.65 11.80 3.67
N THR A 314 -15.79 12.74 4.62
CA THR A 314 -16.89 13.71 4.60
C THR A 314 -16.58 14.91 3.70
N SER A 315 -17.61 15.72 3.39
CA SER A 315 -17.47 17.03 2.75
C SER A 315 -16.65 17.99 3.60
N GLU A 316 -16.79 17.89 4.92
CA GLU A 316 -16.07 18.71 5.89
C GLU A 316 -14.56 18.43 5.84
N LEU A 317 -14.15 17.17 5.77
CA LEU A 317 -12.75 16.83 5.60
C LEU A 317 -12.20 17.42 4.30
N ARG A 318 -12.91 17.23 3.17
CA ARG A 318 -12.49 17.78 1.87
C ARG A 318 -12.27 19.26 1.92
N THR A 319 -13.26 20.02 2.41
CA THR A 319 -13.27 21.48 2.32
C THR A 319 -12.43 22.16 3.38
N LYS A 320 -12.42 21.64 4.61
CA LYS A 320 -11.78 22.31 5.76
C LYS A 320 -10.35 21.84 6.01
N VAL A 321 -9.96 20.67 5.47
CA VAL A 321 -8.63 20.10 5.69
C VAL A 321 -7.89 19.87 4.38
N LEU A 322 -8.45 19.05 3.48
CA LEU A 322 -7.70 18.59 2.31
C LEU A 322 -7.53 19.67 1.23
N GLN A 323 -8.54 20.55 1.04
CA GLN A 323 -8.48 21.67 0.09
C GLN A 323 -7.75 22.90 0.64
N GLN A 324 -7.42 22.92 1.94
CA GLN A 324 -6.64 24.01 2.50
C GLN A 324 -5.16 23.84 2.13
N PRO A 325 -4.45 24.95 1.87
CA PRO A 325 -2.99 24.87 1.74
C PRO A 325 -2.42 24.23 3.00
N GLY A 326 -1.50 23.29 2.83
CA GLY A 326 -0.84 22.65 3.97
C GLY A 326 -0.21 23.73 4.84
N GLN A 327 -0.44 23.69 6.15
CA GLN A 327 0.32 24.54 7.09
C GLN A 327 1.76 24.04 7.05
N GLU A 328 2.67 24.92 6.62
CA GLU A 328 4.13 24.70 6.64
C GLU A 328 4.65 24.56 8.08
#